data_333de6784f1f591183182b6008fc298b
#
_entry.id   333de6784f1f591183182b6008fc298b
#
_cell.length_a   1.000
_cell.length_b   1.000
_cell.length_c   1.000
_cell.angle_alpha   90.00
_cell.angle_beta   90.00
_cell.angle_gamma   90.00
#
_symmetry.space_group_name_H-M   'P 1'
#
loop_
_entity.id
_entity.type
_entity.pdbx_description
1 polymer ?
#
loop_
_entity_poly.entity_id
_entity_poly.type
_entity_poly.pdbx_seq_one_letter_code
_entity_poly.pdbx_strand_id
1 'polypeptide(L)'
;MSDDIKKKLGIQDTHQEMYDELFAEMVAKAVDNDPQMVASTFVALGLRLYRSALPKKDYERLLKTFFEMAKDIQPFQEGVIKETLH
;
A
#
# COMPACT_ATOMS: atom_id res chain seq x y z
N MET A 1 10.28 0.36 5.89
CA MET A 1 10.25 -0.85 5.05
C MET A 1 11.67 -1.35 4.84
N SER A 2 11.90 -2.65 4.91
CA SER A 2 13.24 -3.19 4.67
C SER A 2 13.58 -3.12 3.18
N ASP A 3 14.89 -3.11 2.87
CA ASP A 3 15.34 -3.06 1.48
C ASP A 3 14.89 -4.29 0.70
N ASP A 4 14.80 -5.46 1.34
CA ASP A 4 14.34 -6.67 0.69
C ASP A 4 12.87 -6.55 0.28
N ILE A 5 12.04 -5.97 1.12
CA ILE A 5 10.64 -5.77 0.82
C ILE A 5 10.48 -4.76 -0.33
N LYS A 6 11.26 -3.67 -0.29
CA LYS A 6 11.25 -2.68 -1.37
C LYS A 6 11.59 -3.31 -2.71
N LYS A 7 12.63 -4.15 -2.75
CA LYS A 7 13.02 -4.85 -3.97
C LYS A 7 11.92 -5.76 -4.47
N LYS A 8 11.31 -6.53 -3.57
CA LYS A 8 10.23 -7.47 -3.94
C LYS A 8 9.01 -6.75 -4.48
N LEU A 9 8.70 -5.58 -3.95
CA LEU A 9 7.56 -4.77 -4.39
C LEU A 9 7.88 -3.89 -5.59
N GLY A 10 9.14 -3.84 -6.02
CA GLY A 10 9.55 -2.94 -7.10
C GLY A 10 9.65 -1.49 -6.67
N ILE A 11 9.68 -1.24 -5.38
CA ILE A 11 9.82 0.11 -4.83
C ILE A 11 11.31 0.48 -4.81
N GLN A 12 11.63 1.62 -5.41
CA GLN A 12 12.99 2.15 -5.42
C GLN A 12 13.09 3.35 -4.49
N ASP A 13 14.30 3.66 -4.05
CA ASP A 13 14.53 4.81 -3.16
C ASP A 13 14.06 6.13 -3.78
N THR A 14 14.15 6.24 -5.12
CA THR A 14 13.66 7.39 -5.85
C THR A 14 12.15 7.58 -5.74
N HIS A 15 11.43 6.58 -5.24
CA HIS A 15 9.98 6.64 -5.07
C HIS A 15 9.56 7.05 -3.66
N GLN A 16 10.52 7.40 -2.80
CA GLN A 16 10.20 7.74 -1.42
C GLN A 16 9.27 8.94 -1.31
N GLU A 17 9.49 9.95 -2.15
CA GLU A 17 8.63 11.13 -2.15
C GLU A 17 7.18 10.77 -2.49
N MET A 18 6.98 9.94 -3.50
CA MET A 18 5.65 9.47 -3.88
C MET A 18 5.01 8.67 -2.75
N TYR A 19 5.79 7.81 -2.11
CA TYR A 19 5.30 7.03 -0.97
C TYR A 19 4.82 7.96 0.14
N ASP A 20 5.61 8.97 0.48
CA ASP A 20 5.28 9.91 1.55
C ASP A 20 4.03 10.71 1.22
N GLU A 21 3.89 11.15 -0.03
CA GLU A 21 2.72 11.88 -0.48
C GLU A 21 1.45 11.03 -0.40
N LEU A 22 1.53 9.79 -0.87
CA LEU A 22 0.38 8.89 -0.85
C LEU A 22 0.03 8.46 0.57
N PHE A 23 1.04 8.30 1.42
CA PHE A 23 0.82 8.01 2.84
C PHE A 23 0.06 9.16 3.51
N ALA A 24 0.50 10.39 3.28
CA ALA A 24 -0.16 11.57 3.84
C ALA A 24 -1.61 11.67 3.36
N GLU A 25 -1.85 11.40 2.08
CA GLU A 25 -3.19 11.42 1.49
C GLU A 25 -4.08 10.36 2.13
N MET A 26 -3.54 9.15 2.32
CA MET A 26 -4.28 8.06 2.94
C MET A 26 -4.68 8.41 4.38
N VAL A 27 -3.74 8.95 5.15
CA VAL A 27 -3.99 9.34 6.54
C VAL A 27 -5.05 10.45 6.59
N ALA A 28 -4.95 11.43 5.71
CA ALA A 28 -5.93 12.52 5.65
C ALA A 28 -7.34 11.99 5.35
N LYS A 29 -7.46 11.03 4.44
CA LYS A 29 -8.76 10.42 4.15
C LYS A 29 -9.29 9.62 5.34
N ALA A 30 -8.40 8.98 6.09
CA ALA A 30 -8.79 8.17 7.25
C ALA A 30 -9.31 9.01 8.41
N VAL A 31 -9.03 10.31 8.44
CA VAL A 31 -9.59 11.22 9.45
C VAL A 31 -11.11 11.33 9.32
N ASP A 32 -11.59 11.43 8.08
CA ASP A 32 -13.00 11.70 7.77
C ASP A 32 -13.79 10.47 7.33
N ASN A 33 -13.11 9.32 7.15
CA ASN A 33 -13.73 8.12 6.62
C ASN A 33 -13.28 6.90 7.41
N ASP A 34 -14.05 5.81 7.28
CA ASP A 34 -13.69 4.54 7.88
C ASP A 34 -12.32 4.08 7.33
N PRO A 35 -11.33 3.80 8.20
CA PRO A 35 -10.02 3.35 7.75
C PRO A 35 -10.05 2.11 6.87
N GLN A 36 -10.96 1.17 7.14
CA GLN A 36 -11.10 -0.03 6.30
C GLN A 36 -11.56 0.33 4.90
N MET A 37 -12.49 1.26 4.79
CA MET A 37 -12.95 1.73 3.49
C MET A 37 -11.83 2.42 2.73
N VAL A 38 -11.06 3.26 3.40
CA VAL A 38 -9.92 3.96 2.78
C VAL A 38 -8.89 2.94 2.29
N ALA A 39 -8.52 1.99 3.15
CA ALA A 39 -7.55 0.96 2.79
C ALA A 39 -8.03 0.10 1.61
N SER A 40 -9.29 -0.33 1.65
CA SER A 40 -9.86 -1.13 0.57
C SER A 40 -9.87 -0.38 -0.76
N THR A 41 -10.14 0.91 -0.71
CA THR A 41 -10.14 1.75 -1.91
C THR A 41 -8.73 1.86 -2.50
N PHE A 42 -7.72 2.07 -1.67
CA PHE A 42 -6.33 2.13 -2.13
C PHE A 42 -5.89 0.80 -2.75
N VAL A 43 -6.24 -0.31 -2.09
CA VAL A 43 -5.91 -1.64 -2.62
C VAL A 43 -6.59 -1.86 -3.98
N ALA A 44 -7.87 -1.56 -4.07
CA ALA A 44 -8.62 -1.74 -5.31
C ALA A 44 -8.04 -0.92 -6.45
N LEU A 45 -7.72 0.34 -6.19
CA LEU A 45 -7.13 1.22 -7.21
C LEU A 45 -5.75 0.73 -7.61
N GLY A 46 -4.94 0.30 -6.64
CA GLY A 46 -3.61 -0.24 -6.92
C GLY A 46 -3.67 -1.49 -7.79
N LEU A 47 -4.59 -2.41 -7.46
CA LEU A 47 -4.76 -3.62 -8.24
C LEU A 47 -5.21 -3.33 -9.67
N ARG A 48 -6.11 -2.37 -9.84
CA ARG A 48 -6.56 -1.96 -11.17
C ARG A 48 -5.44 -1.36 -11.99
N LEU A 49 -4.59 -0.56 -11.34
CA LEU A 49 -3.45 0.02 -12.02
C LEU A 49 -2.47 -1.07 -12.47
N TYR A 50 -2.16 -2.03 -11.58
CA TYR A 50 -1.32 -3.16 -11.95
C TYR A 50 -1.90 -3.93 -13.13
N ARG A 51 -3.21 -4.21 -13.09
CA ARG A 51 -3.85 -4.97 -14.17
C ARG A 51 -3.82 -4.20 -15.48
N SER A 52 -3.89 -2.87 -15.42
CA SER A 52 -3.80 -2.02 -16.61
C SER A 52 -2.38 -1.99 -17.19
N ALA A 53 -1.37 -2.10 -16.33
CA ALA A 53 0.03 -1.98 -16.73
C ALA A 53 0.67 -3.33 -17.10
N LEU A 54 0.09 -4.46 -16.67
CA LEU A 54 0.72 -5.77 -16.80
C LEU A 54 -0.17 -6.75 -17.58
N PRO A 55 0.45 -7.65 -18.36
CA PRO A 55 -0.29 -8.80 -18.92
C PRO A 55 -0.87 -9.64 -17.80
N LYS A 56 -1.93 -10.37 -18.11
CA LYS A 56 -2.67 -11.15 -17.12
C LYS A 56 -1.77 -12.12 -16.33
N LYS A 57 -0.86 -12.81 -17.00
CA LYS A 57 0.05 -13.75 -16.34
C LYS A 57 0.93 -13.07 -15.31
N ASP A 58 1.47 -11.92 -15.66
CA ASP A 58 2.35 -11.16 -14.76
C ASP A 58 1.57 -10.61 -13.59
N TYR A 59 0.35 -10.15 -13.83
CA TYR A 59 -0.55 -9.68 -12.78
C TYR A 59 -0.87 -10.80 -11.79
N GLU A 60 -1.20 -12.00 -12.27
CA GLU A 60 -1.51 -13.13 -11.40
C GLU A 60 -0.31 -13.53 -10.56
N ARG A 61 0.89 -13.49 -11.16
CA ARG A 61 2.14 -13.78 -10.44
C ARG A 61 2.41 -12.74 -9.37
N LEU A 62 2.16 -11.48 -9.68
CA LEU A 62 2.32 -10.37 -8.75
C LEU A 62 1.38 -10.51 -7.57
N LEU A 63 0.11 -10.85 -7.82
CA LEU A 63 -0.87 -11.07 -6.75
C LEU A 63 -0.39 -12.13 -5.76
N LYS A 64 0.12 -13.24 -6.30
CA LYS A 64 0.62 -14.32 -5.45
C LYS A 64 1.75 -13.83 -4.54
N THR A 65 2.67 -13.04 -5.11
CA THR A 65 3.77 -12.46 -4.34
C THR A 65 3.24 -11.53 -3.26
N PHE A 66 2.27 -10.68 -3.59
CA PHE A 66 1.68 -9.78 -2.60
C PHE A 66 1.01 -10.52 -1.45
N PHE A 67 0.26 -11.57 -1.75
CA PHE A 67 -0.39 -12.36 -0.70
C PHE A 67 0.63 -12.99 0.24
N GLU A 68 1.74 -13.49 -0.30
CA GLU A 68 2.81 -14.05 0.53
C GLU A 68 3.43 -12.98 1.43
N MET A 69 3.68 -11.79 0.89
CA MET A 69 4.31 -10.71 1.62
C MET A 69 3.36 -10.04 2.62
N ALA A 70 2.06 -10.05 2.31
CA ALA A 70 1.06 -9.41 3.17
C ALA A 70 1.01 -10.03 4.56
N LYS A 71 1.40 -11.30 4.68
CA LYS A 71 1.42 -11.99 5.97
C LYS A 71 2.44 -11.39 6.93
N ASP A 72 3.48 -10.76 6.40
CA ASP A 72 4.58 -10.23 7.18
C ASP A 72 4.53 -8.70 7.34
N ILE A 73 3.48 -8.06 6.81
CA ILE A 73 3.35 -6.62 6.92
C ILE A 73 3.04 -6.24 8.36
N GLN A 74 3.81 -5.28 8.87
CA GLN A 74 3.61 -4.77 10.21
C GLN A 74 2.62 -3.60 10.17
N PRO A 75 1.77 -3.47 11.19
CA PRO A 75 0.88 -2.31 11.26
C PRO A 75 1.69 -1.03 11.50
N PHE A 76 1.07 0.11 11.22
CA PHE A 76 1.65 1.39 11.58
C PHE A 76 1.87 1.45 13.09
N GLN A 77 2.84 2.26 13.51
CA GLN A 77 3.08 2.44 14.93
C GLN A 77 1.80 2.90 15.61
N GLU A 78 1.60 2.39 16.84
CA GLU A 78 0.48 2.79 17.66
C GLU A 78 0.50 4.31 17.83
N GLY A 79 -0.64 4.93 17.64
CA GLY A 79 -0.78 6.38 17.73
C GLY A 79 -0.85 7.10 16.39
N VAL A 80 -0.25 6.55 15.33
CA VAL A 80 -0.29 7.21 14.02
C VAL A 80 -1.73 7.37 13.54
N ILE A 81 -2.48 6.27 13.49
CA ILE A 81 -3.87 6.30 13.06
C ILE A 81 -4.79 6.73 14.20
N LYS A 82 -4.54 6.25 15.42
CA LYS A 82 -5.38 6.60 16.59
C LYS A 82 -5.38 8.09 16.85
N GLU A 83 -4.21 8.74 16.84
CA GLU A 83 -4.12 10.19 17.04
C GLU A 83 -4.84 10.94 15.93
N THR A 84 -4.73 10.45 14.70
CA THR A 84 -5.36 11.06 13.54
C THR A 84 -6.88 10.92 13.59
N LEU A 85 -7.39 9.80 14.11
CA LEU A 85 -8.81 9.50 14.14
C LEU A 85 -9.54 10.02 15.39
N HIS A 86 -8.81 10.56 16.32
CA HIS A 86 -9.39 11.19 17.50
C HIS A 86 -9.75 12.63 17.21
#